data_3e69df5fcf60621562cb0acab45a738a
#
_entry.id   3e69df5fcf60621562cb0acab45a738a
#
_cell.length_a   1.000
_cell.length_b   1.000
_cell.length_c   1.000
_cell.angle_alpha   90.00
_cell.angle_beta   90.00
_cell.angle_gamma   90.00
#
_symmetry.space_group_name_H-M   'P 1'
#
loop_
_entity.id
_entity.type
_entity.pdbx_description
1 polymer ?
#
loop_
_entity_poly.entity_id
_entity_poly.type
_entity_poly.pdbx_seq_one_letter_code
_entity_poly.pdbx_strand_id
1 'polypeptide(L)'
;MATKLDSSKDIYRGELMLFIGDEPIAFASSCGLDVSTEEIDISNKMMGDWAGSLPGKKSFTLSSESLLTRKEGAMSFDTLLSKQIVGEVLDFFLGSPASADKDNFGGTFTKDTKQKNYTGKVIITSLSIKSDNGQIVSCSASFKGIGALAPVEPVGVGG
;
A
#
# COMPACT_ATOMS: atom_id res chain seq x y z
N MET A 1 -14.77 -23.03 -16.19
CA MET A 1 -14.44 -24.05 -15.19
C MET A 1 -14.25 -23.40 -13.83
N ALA A 2 -14.94 -23.87 -12.82
CA ALA A 2 -14.83 -23.28 -11.48
C ALA A 2 -13.51 -23.67 -10.82
N THR A 3 -12.84 -22.69 -10.23
CA THR A 3 -11.59 -22.91 -9.49
C THR A 3 -11.92 -23.29 -8.06
N LYS A 4 -11.32 -24.37 -7.58
CA LYS A 4 -11.47 -24.76 -6.19
C LYS A 4 -10.66 -23.81 -5.30
N LEU A 5 -11.32 -23.19 -4.34
CA LEU A 5 -10.67 -22.32 -3.37
C LEU A 5 -10.41 -23.06 -2.06
N ASP A 6 -9.24 -22.84 -1.50
CA ASP A 6 -8.83 -23.47 -0.24
C ASP A 6 -8.52 -22.36 0.77
N SER A 7 -9.37 -22.24 1.77
CA SER A 7 -9.24 -21.18 2.78
C SER A 7 -8.00 -21.30 3.67
N SER A 8 -7.34 -22.46 3.66
CA SER A 8 -6.10 -22.61 4.41
C SER A 8 -4.87 -22.13 3.65
N LYS A 9 -4.97 -21.98 2.33
CA LYS A 9 -3.83 -21.65 1.46
C LYS A 9 -4.03 -20.40 0.64
N ASP A 10 -5.28 -20.11 0.29
CA ASP A 10 -5.59 -19.07 -0.70
C ASP A 10 -5.95 -17.72 -0.10
N ILE A 11 -5.86 -17.59 1.22
CA ILE A 11 -6.20 -16.36 1.93
C ILE A 11 -4.92 -15.73 2.49
N TYR A 12 -4.73 -14.45 2.22
CA TYR A 12 -3.64 -13.68 2.82
C TYR A 12 -3.94 -13.39 4.29
N ARG A 13 -2.96 -13.57 5.15
CA ARG A 13 -3.11 -13.39 6.60
C ARG A 13 -2.14 -12.34 7.15
N GLY A 14 -2.30 -11.10 6.70
CA GLY A 14 -1.43 -10.02 7.16
C GLY A 14 -0.02 -10.11 6.61
N GLU A 15 0.15 -10.77 5.49
CA GLU A 15 1.47 -11.00 4.88
C GLU A 15 1.92 -9.85 4.00
N LEU A 16 1.00 -8.95 3.64
CA LEU A 16 1.34 -7.87 2.74
C LEU A 16 2.10 -6.77 3.47
N MET A 17 3.19 -6.33 2.88
CA MET A 17 3.99 -5.23 3.39
C MET A 17 4.08 -4.13 2.35
N LEU A 18 4.14 -2.91 2.83
CA LEU A 18 4.32 -1.74 1.97
C LEU A 18 5.79 -1.36 1.94
N PHE A 19 6.36 -1.39 0.74
CA PHE A 19 7.74 -0.95 0.49
C PHE A 19 7.69 0.39 -0.23
N ILE A 20 8.53 1.30 0.21
CA ILE A 20 8.76 2.57 -0.48
C ILE A 20 10.16 2.50 -1.10
N GLY A 21 10.20 2.52 -2.42
CA GLY A 21 11.44 2.18 -3.12
C GLY A 21 11.75 0.71 -2.90
N ASP A 22 12.89 0.41 -2.34
CA ASP A 22 13.32 -0.97 -2.07
C ASP A 22 13.24 -1.34 -0.58
N GLU A 23 12.78 -0.42 0.27
CA GLU A 23 12.77 -0.64 1.70
C GLU A 23 11.34 -0.70 2.25
N PRO A 24 11.04 -1.65 3.14
CA PRO A 24 9.74 -1.68 3.80
C PRO A 24 9.64 -0.55 4.82
N ILE A 25 8.42 -0.12 5.10
CA ILE A 25 8.19 0.84 6.18
C ILE A 25 8.54 0.16 7.50
N ALA A 26 9.41 0.81 8.27
CA ALA A 26 9.93 0.25 9.51
C ALA A 26 8.83 0.06 10.56
N PHE A 27 8.79 -1.12 11.14
CA PHE A 27 7.85 -1.49 12.21
C PHE A 27 6.40 -1.21 11.87
N ALA A 28 6.02 -1.43 10.62
CA ALA A 28 4.64 -1.25 10.18
C ALA A 28 3.72 -2.24 10.89
N SER A 29 2.63 -1.73 11.45
CA SER A 29 1.60 -2.56 12.09
C SER A 29 0.43 -2.82 11.16
N SER A 30 0.16 -1.91 10.23
CA SER A 30 -0.90 -2.11 9.24
C SER A 30 -0.62 -1.29 8.00
N CYS A 31 -1.22 -1.70 6.90
CA CYS A 31 -1.22 -0.94 5.66
C CYS A 31 -2.52 -1.18 4.92
N GLY A 32 -2.91 -0.23 4.09
CA GLY A 32 -4.14 -0.33 3.33
C GLY A 32 -4.01 0.31 1.96
N LEU A 33 -4.78 -0.20 1.02
CA LEU A 33 -4.87 0.34 -0.33
C LEU A 33 -6.34 0.51 -0.67
N ASP A 34 -6.72 1.73 -1.03
CA ASP A 34 -8.07 2.05 -1.48
C ASP A 34 -8.02 2.55 -2.90
N VAL A 35 -8.87 2.00 -3.75
CA VAL A 35 -8.99 2.43 -5.14
C VAL A 35 -10.41 2.93 -5.35
N SER A 36 -10.54 4.09 -5.96
CA SER A 36 -11.84 4.67 -6.24
C SER A 36 -11.94 5.12 -7.69
N THR A 37 -13.15 5.11 -8.19
CA THR A 37 -13.49 5.57 -9.53
C THR A 37 -14.56 6.64 -9.40
N GLU A 38 -14.33 7.78 -10.03
CA GLU A 38 -15.31 8.85 -10.08
C GLU A 38 -16.47 8.40 -10.97
N GLU A 39 -17.68 8.69 -10.53
CA GLU A 39 -18.90 8.39 -11.28
C GLU A 39 -19.37 9.63 -12.01
N ILE A 40 -19.67 9.48 -13.30
CA ILE A 40 -20.25 10.54 -14.11
C ILE A 40 -21.69 10.14 -14.42
N ASP A 41 -22.64 10.91 -13.90
CA ASP A 41 -24.06 10.65 -14.12
C ASP A 41 -24.46 11.12 -15.52
N ILE A 42 -24.99 10.19 -16.33
CA ILE A 42 -25.46 10.48 -17.67
C ILE A 42 -26.97 10.29 -17.80
N SER A 43 -27.68 10.17 -16.67
CA SER A 43 -29.12 9.97 -16.68
C SER A 43 -29.84 11.10 -17.42
N ASN A 44 -30.78 10.74 -18.28
CA ASN A 44 -31.52 11.68 -19.10
C ASN A 44 -32.93 11.13 -19.41
N LYS A 45 -33.75 11.94 -20.07
CA LYS A 45 -35.14 11.59 -20.35
C LYS A 45 -35.31 10.43 -21.35
N MET A 46 -34.26 10.11 -22.07
CA MET A 46 -34.30 8.98 -23.03
C MET A 46 -34.05 7.64 -22.34
N MET A 47 -33.61 7.66 -21.09
CA MET A 47 -33.40 6.46 -20.30
C MET A 47 -34.65 6.08 -19.55
N GLY A 48 -34.83 4.79 -19.30
CA GLY A 48 -35.98 4.30 -18.55
C GLY A 48 -35.86 4.57 -17.05
N ASP A 49 -36.38 3.62 -16.26
CA ASP A 49 -36.46 3.79 -14.80
C ASP A 49 -35.09 3.67 -14.08
N TRP A 50 -34.04 3.35 -14.79
CA TRP A 50 -32.73 3.10 -14.23
C TRP A 50 -31.77 4.25 -14.51
N ALA A 51 -31.02 4.64 -13.49
CA ALA A 51 -29.98 5.65 -13.65
C ALA A 51 -28.81 5.11 -14.48
N GLY A 52 -28.23 5.97 -15.31
CA GLY A 52 -27.04 5.63 -16.09
C GLY A 52 -25.82 6.37 -15.57
N SER A 53 -24.69 5.68 -15.53
CA SER A 53 -23.43 6.25 -15.09
C SER A 53 -22.28 5.78 -15.95
N LEU A 54 -21.29 6.64 -16.11
CA LEU A 54 -20.02 6.30 -16.76
C LEU A 54 -18.89 6.39 -15.74
N PRO A 55 -17.87 5.53 -15.85
CA PRO A 55 -16.70 5.66 -15.01
C PRO A 55 -15.89 6.88 -15.42
N GLY A 56 -15.52 7.71 -14.45
CA GLY A 56 -14.67 8.87 -14.65
C GLY A 56 -13.23 8.57 -14.30
N LYS A 57 -12.56 9.54 -13.67
CA LYS A 57 -11.19 9.37 -13.25
C LYS A 57 -11.06 8.36 -12.14
N LYS A 58 -9.99 7.58 -12.20
CA LYS A 58 -9.65 6.61 -11.17
C LYS A 58 -8.51 7.17 -10.32
N SER A 59 -8.58 6.86 -9.04
CA SER A 59 -7.53 7.27 -8.11
C SER A 59 -7.33 6.18 -7.08
N PHE A 60 -6.16 6.18 -6.44
CA PHE A 60 -5.92 5.28 -5.34
C PHE A 60 -5.16 5.99 -4.24
N THR A 61 -5.34 5.50 -3.02
CA THR A 61 -4.65 5.99 -1.84
C THR A 61 -4.07 4.82 -1.08
N LEU A 62 -2.94 5.06 -0.45
CA LEU A 62 -2.32 4.12 0.46
C LEU A 62 -2.28 4.72 1.84
N SER A 63 -2.39 3.86 2.85
CA SER A 63 -2.22 4.26 4.22
C SER A 63 -1.34 3.25 4.93
N SER A 64 -0.59 3.71 5.92
CA SER A 64 0.27 2.85 6.71
C SER A 64 0.32 3.37 8.13
N GLU A 65 0.23 2.43 9.08
CA GLU A 65 0.48 2.73 10.48
C GLU A 65 1.71 1.95 10.92
N SER A 66 2.58 2.61 11.65
CA SER A 66 3.83 2.04 12.09
C SER A 66 4.22 2.56 13.46
N LEU A 67 5.17 1.90 14.07
CA LEU A 67 5.77 2.37 15.32
C LEU A 67 6.96 3.25 14.99
N LEU A 68 7.15 4.31 15.77
CA LEU A 68 8.26 5.22 15.55
C LEU A 68 9.57 4.54 15.94
N THR A 69 10.56 4.61 15.06
CA THR A 69 11.89 4.05 15.32
C THR A 69 12.92 5.15 15.53
N ARG A 70 13.90 4.86 16.34
CA ARG A 70 15.07 5.72 16.52
C ARG A 70 16.21 5.37 15.59
N LYS A 71 16.08 4.27 14.84
CA LYS A 71 17.16 3.81 13.97
C LYS A 71 17.27 4.69 12.73
N GLU A 72 18.46 5.20 12.49
CA GLU A 72 18.74 5.98 11.28
C GLU A 72 18.79 5.08 10.05
N GLY A 73 18.42 5.64 8.92
CA GLY A 73 18.45 4.93 7.64
C GLY A 73 17.26 4.04 7.36
N ALA A 74 16.39 3.83 8.33
CA ALA A 74 15.17 3.06 8.11
C ALA A 74 14.09 3.92 7.46
N MET A 75 13.18 3.28 6.71
CA MET A 75 12.03 3.98 6.14
C MET A 75 11.01 4.23 7.25
N SER A 76 11.20 5.32 7.98
CA SER A 76 10.42 5.70 9.13
C SER A 76 9.83 7.09 8.93
N PHE A 77 9.20 7.62 9.98
CA PHE A 77 8.58 8.94 9.93
C PHE A 77 9.56 10.02 9.46
N ASP A 78 10.80 10.02 9.98
CA ASP A 78 11.77 11.05 9.64
C ASP A 78 12.16 11.01 8.15
N THR A 79 12.38 9.83 7.62
CA THR A 79 12.69 9.65 6.21
C THR A 79 11.52 10.06 5.33
N LEU A 80 10.31 9.65 5.71
CA LEU A 80 9.10 10.03 4.98
C LEU A 80 8.83 11.53 5.06
N LEU A 81 9.06 12.13 6.21
CA LEU A 81 8.91 13.59 6.37
C LEU A 81 9.85 14.36 5.46
N SER A 82 11.10 13.93 5.37
CA SER A 82 12.07 14.56 4.46
C SER A 82 11.60 14.48 3.01
N LYS A 83 11.07 13.34 2.61
CA LYS A 83 10.55 13.15 1.25
C LYS A 83 9.29 13.99 0.99
N GLN A 84 8.44 14.15 2.00
CA GLN A 84 7.25 14.99 1.91
C GLN A 84 7.60 16.47 1.73
N ILE A 85 8.56 16.96 2.50
CA ILE A 85 8.99 18.36 2.43
C ILE A 85 9.57 18.70 1.07
N VAL A 86 10.34 17.79 0.49
CA VAL A 86 10.89 17.96 -0.86
C VAL A 86 9.82 17.82 -1.93
N GLY A 87 8.73 17.13 -1.66
CA GLY A 87 7.68 16.89 -2.65
C GLY A 87 8.04 15.78 -3.62
N GLU A 88 8.76 14.79 -3.15
CA GLU A 88 9.26 13.70 -4.00
C GLU A 88 8.15 12.72 -4.39
N VAL A 89 8.18 12.28 -5.65
CA VAL A 89 7.33 11.21 -6.12
C VAL A 89 8.02 9.89 -5.79
N LEU A 90 7.31 9.00 -5.12
CA LEU A 90 7.86 7.75 -4.63
C LEU A 90 7.27 6.57 -5.38
N ASP A 91 8.08 5.56 -5.60
CA ASP A 91 7.59 4.27 -6.09
C ASP A 91 7.20 3.41 -4.90
N PHE A 92 6.02 2.79 -4.97
CA PHE A 92 5.61 1.87 -3.93
C PHE A 92 5.49 0.45 -4.46
N PHE A 93 5.58 -0.50 -3.55
CA PHE A 93 5.37 -1.91 -3.80
C PHE A 93 4.58 -2.46 -2.61
N LEU A 94 3.43 -3.02 -2.89
CA LEU A 94 2.61 -3.68 -1.88
C LEU A 94 2.55 -5.16 -2.21
N GLY A 95 3.16 -5.97 -1.37
CA GLY A 95 3.20 -7.39 -1.61
C GLY A 95 3.81 -8.14 -0.44
N SER A 96 3.91 -9.45 -0.58
CA SER A 96 4.53 -10.30 0.43
C SER A 96 6.05 -10.19 0.39
N PRO A 97 6.74 -10.22 1.54
CA PRO A 97 8.20 -10.24 1.53
C PRO A 97 8.75 -11.60 1.07
N ALA A 98 9.81 -11.57 0.26
CA ALA A 98 10.44 -12.79 -0.25
C ALA A 98 11.30 -13.47 0.80
N SER A 99 11.97 -12.66 1.60
CA SER A 99 12.93 -13.13 2.59
C SER A 99 12.62 -12.48 3.92
N ALA A 100 12.60 -13.28 4.94
CA ALA A 100 12.36 -12.81 6.30
C ALA A 100 13.45 -13.36 7.19
N ASP A 101 14.57 -12.66 7.24
CA ASP A 101 15.57 -12.92 8.27
C ASP A 101 15.11 -12.15 9.51
N LYS A 102 14.30 -12.80 10.32
CA LYS A 102 13.63 -12.16 11.44
C LYS A 102 13.75 -12.99 12.72
N ASP A 103 13.78 -12.28 13.83
CA ASP A 103 13.65 -12.87 15.16
C ASP A 103 12.37 -12.33 15.81
N ASN A 104 12.27 -12.47 17.16
CA ASN A 104 11.08 -12.01 17.87
C ASN A 104 10.97 -10.48 17.96
N PHE A 105 12.01 -9.74 17.58
CA PHE A 105 12.08 -8.28 17.73
C PHE A 105 12.15 -7.53 16.42
N GLY A 106 12.29 -8.20 15.31
CA GLY A 106 12.38 -7.56 14.02
C GLY A 106 13.13 -8.39 13.00
N GLY A 107 13.49 -7.78 11.88
CA GLY A 107 14.20 -8.51 10.84
C GLY A 107 14.46 -7.67 9.60
N THR A 108 14.98 -8.34 8.59
CA THR A 108 15.23 -7.77 7.27
C THR A 108 14.28 -8.41 6.28
N PHE A 109 13.61 -7.58 5.49
CA PHE A 109 12.62 -8.04 4.52
C PHE A 109 12.95 -7.51 3.14
N THR A 110 12.77 -8.36 2.13
CA THR A 110 12.97 -8.00 0.73
C THR A 110 11.70 -8.28 -0.07
N LYS A 111 11.56 -7.60 -1.21
CA LYS A 111 10.41 -7.78 -2.08
C LYS A 111 10.36 -9.17 -2.68
N ASP A 112 9.17 -9.74 -2.76
CA ASP A 112 8.95 -11.03 -3.42
C ASP A 112 8.34 -10.80 -4.80
N THR A 113 9.13 -10.97 -5.84
CA THR A 113 8.67 -10.83 -7.22
C THR A 113 8.02 -12.10 -7.75
N LYS A 114 8.02 -13.19 -6.98
CA LYS A 114 7.40 -14.45 -7.36
C LYS A 114 5.91 -14.52 -6.98
N GLN A 115 5.44 -13.54 -6.22
CA GLN A 115 4.04 -13.42 -5.83
C GLN A 115 3.40 -12.23 -6.52
N LYS A 116 2.08 -12.25 -6.63
CA LYS A 116 1.35 -11.11 -7.16
C LYS A 116 1.47 -9.94 -6.21
N ASN A 117 1.72 -8.76 -6.75
CA ASN A 117 1.88 -7.55 -5.96
C ASN A 117 1.33 -6.35 -6.72
N TYR A 118 1.33 -5.20 -6.05
CA TYR A 118 0.80 -3.97 -6.62
C TYR A 118 1.87 -2.89 -6.57
N THR A 119 2.05 -2.19 -7.66
CA THR A 119 3.04 -1.13 -7.76
C THR A 119 2.44 0.12 -8.38
N GLY A 120 3.11 1.23 -8.20
CA GLY A 120 2.71 2.51 -8.77
C GLY A 120 3.53 3.62 -8.16
N LYS A 121 3.11 4.85 -8.42
CA LYS A 121 3.78 6.03 -7.89
C LYS A 121 2.85 6.78 -6.96
N VAL A 122 3.38 7.31 -5.90
CA VAL A 122 2.61 8.04 -4.89
C VAL A 122 3.37 9.27 -4.43
N ILE A 123 2.60 10.22 -3.89
CA ILE A 123 3.16 11.31 -3.10
C ILE A 123 2.63 11.18 -1.68
N ILE A 124 3.40 11.67 -0.73
CA ILE A 124 2.98 11.68 0.67
C ILE A 124 2.05 12.86 0.88
N THR A 125 0.83 12.60 1.33
CA THR A 125 -0.17 13.65 1.55
C THR A 125 -0.28 14.04 3.02
N SER A 126 -0.08 13.10 3.93
CA SER A 126 -0.07 13.44 5.35
C SER A 126 0.79 12.47 6.14
N LEU A 127 1.40 13.00 7.17
CA LEU A 127 2.16 12.24 8.17
C LEU A 127 1.72 12.74 9.54
N SER A 128 1.54 11.82 10.48
CA SER A 128 1.17 12.18 11.85
C SER A 128 1.89 11.30 12.84
N ILE A 129 2.17 11.86 14.01
CA ILE A 129 2.73 11.13 15.14
C ILE A 129 1.75 11.23 16.29
N LYS A 130 1.54 10.14 16.99
CA LYS A 130 0.76 10.11 18.21
C LYS A 130 1.61 9.57 19.35
N SER A 131 1.76 10.36 20.40
CA SER A 131 2.52 10.00 21.57
C SER A 131 1.68 10.26 22.82
N ASP A 132 1.23 9.20 23.46
CA ASP A 132 0.48 9.27 24.69
C ASP A 132 1.34 8.79 25.84
N ASN A 133 1.12 9.33 27.03
CA ASN A 133 1.91 9.00 28.20
C ASN A 133 1.82 7.49 28.51
N GLY A 134 2.97 6.84 28.61
CA GLY A 134 3.05 5.41 28.88
C GLY A 134 2.74 4.51 27.69
N GLN A 135 2.50 5.07 26.52
CA GLN A 135 2.18 4.27 25.33
C GLN A 135 3.34 4.31 24.32
N ILE A 136 3.37 3.32 23.44
CA ILE A 136 4.34 3.30 22.36
C ILE A 136 3.98 4.37 21.34
N VAL A 137 4.97 5.13 20.89
CA VAL A 137 4.75 6.19 19.90
C VAL A 137 4.45 5.55 18.55
N SER A 138 3.35 5.95 17.95
CA SER A 138 2.94 5.47 16.63
C SER A 138 2.93 6.61 15.62
N CYS A 139 3.05 6.26 14.35
CA CYS A 139 2.91 7.22 13.28
C CYS A 139 2.02 6.67 12.18
N SER A 140 1.33 7.58 11.53
CA SER A 140 0.45 7.25 10.39
C SER A 140 0.92 8.01 9.17
N ALA A 141 0.92 7.35 8.04
CA ALA A 141 1.26 7.96 6.76
C ALA A 141 0.14 7.73 5.77
N SER A 142 -0.18 8.75 5.00
CA SER A 142 -1.14 8.66 3.91
C SER A 142 -0.47 9.08 2.63
N PHE A 143 -0.74 8.32 1.57
CA PHE A 143 -0.15 8.52 0.26
C PHE A 143 -1.26 8.65 -0.77
N LYS A 144 -1.08 9.54 -1.73
CA LYS A 144 -1.99 9.67 -2.86
C LYS A 144 -1.32 9.15 -4.11
N GLY A 145 -2.02 8.31 -4.85
CA GLY A 145 -1.50 7.76 -6.09
C GLY A 145 -1.39 8.77 -7.20
N ILE A 146 -0.33 8.64 -7.97
CA ILE A 146 -0.09 9.44 -9.17
C ILE A 146 -0.04 8.48 -10.35
N GLY A 147 -0.92 8.70 -11.34
CA GLY A 147 -0.99 7.81 -12.49
C GLY A 147 -1.69 6.50 -12.17
N ALA A 148 -1.36 5.48 -12.92
CA ALA A 148 -2.07 4.21 -12.84
C ALA A 148 -1.49 3.29 -11.78
N LEU A 149 -2.38 2.61 -11.07
CA LEU A 149 -2.03 1.48 -10.23
C LEU A 149 -1.85 0.26 -11.12
N ALA A 150 -0.75 -0.43 -10.97
CA ALA A 150 -0.45 -1.61 -11.76
C ALA A 150 -0.33 -2.85 -10.88
N PRO A 151 -1.23 -3.84 -11.04
CA PRO A 151 -0.94 -5.16 -10.48
C PRO A 151 0.19 -5.81 -11.28
N VAL A 152 1.15 -6.39 -10.57
CA VAL A 152 2.31 -7.04 -11.20
C VAL A 152 2.16 -8.54 -11.02
N GLU A 153 2.13 -9.24 -12.14
CA GLU A 153 2.06 -10.69 -12.12
C GLU A 153 3.37 -11.30 -11.62
N PRO A 154 3.31 -12.50 -11.02
CA PRO A 154 4.52 -13.15 -10.52
C PRO A 154 5.54 -13.39 -11.63
N VAL A 155 6.80 -13.09 -11.34
CA VAL A 155 7.92 -13.34 -12.24
C VAL A 155 8.46 -14.73 -12.02
N GLY A 156 8.71 -15.47 -13.10
CA GLY A 156 9.31 -16.80 -13.00
C GLY A 156 8.32 -17.93 -12.81
N VAL A 157 7.05 -17.66 -12.84
CA VAL A 157 6.05 -18.72 -12.94
C VAL A 157 5.96 -19.07 -14.42
N GLY A 158 6.67 -19.96 -14.76
CA GLY A 158 6.74 -20.48 -15.95
C GLY A 158 6.29 -20.71 -16.85
N GLY A 159 6.12 -20.17 -17.24
CA GLY A 159 5.96 -20.40 -18.44
C GLY A 159 6.00 -21.55 -19.22
#